data_fac996385789d8d146fa7b9618ccc884
#
_entry.id   fac996385789d8d146fa7b9618ccc884
#
_cell.length_a   1.000
_cell.length_b   1.000
_cell.length_c   1.000
_cell.angle_alpha   90.00
_cell.angle_beta   90.00
_cell.angle_gamma   90.00
#
_symmetry.space_group_name_H-M   'P 1'
#
loop_
_entity.id
_entity.type
_entity.pdbx_description
1 polymer ?
#
loop_
_entity_poly.entity_id
_entity_poly.type
_entity_poly.pdbx_seq_one_letter_code
_entity_poly.pdbx_strand_id
1 'polypeptide(L)'
;MDYTVVLASIVVFLVVTFLLVGMLLGAKAKLLPSGPVNLIINGENDVEVSSGSTLLNTLGNNKIFLPSACGGGGTCIQCKCKVLEGGGEIXPTEAPHFTRKEIAEGWRLGCQVKVKENMVIQVPEEVFGIKKWEATVVRNWNVASFIKEFVVEIPDAMDYXAGGYIQIEIPKCEVKYSDLDXSAHPDEHPGEPDKFKLEWDKFNXWPLVMKNPESVERAYSMASYPAEGREXMLNVRIATPPWDRNKNDWMDVNPGIASSYIFSKKAGDKVTISGPYGEFFINHSESEMLYVGGGAGMAPMRSHLYELFRTLKTGRKVTFWYG
;
A
#
# COMPACT_ATOMS: atom_id res chain seq x y z
N MET A 1 -33.27 3.35 -45.39
CA MET A 1 -32.57 2.25 -44.74
C MET A 1 -33.59 1.19 -44.35
N ASP A 2 -33.38 -0.03 -44.76
CA ASP A 2 -34.39 -1.08 -44.57
C ASP A 2 -34.37 -1.56 -43.09
N TYR A 3 -35.43 -1.30 -42.36
CA TYR A 3 -35.56 -1.63 -40.94
C TYR A 3 -35.40 -3.14 -40.69
N THR A 4 -35.77 -3.97 -41.66
CA THR A 4 -35.64 -5.42 -41.53
C THR A 4 -34.17 -5.84 -41.52
N VAL A 5 -33.33 -5.20 -42.35
CA VAL A 5 -31.87 -5.46 -42.37
C VAL A 5 -31.22 -5.02 -41.07
N VAL A 6 -31.62 -3.85 -40.55
CA VAL A 6 -31.09 -3.36 -39.27
C VAL A 6 -31.48 -4.31 -38.12
N LEU A 7 -32.76 -4.72 -38.07
CA LEU A 7 -33.22 -5.63 -37.03
C LEU A 7 -32.52 -6.97 -37.11
N ALA A 8 -32.37 -7.53 -38.30
CA ALA A 8 -31.69 -8.81 -38.53
C ALA A 8 -30.21 -8.70 -38.08
N SER A 9 -29.53 -7.60 -38.40
CA SER A 9 -28.13 -7.39 -38.01
C SER A 9 -27.98 -7.31 -36.48
N ILE A 10 -28.89 -6.63 -35.79
CA ILE A 10 -28.92 -6.55 -34.33
C ILE A 10 -29.11 -7.95 -33.72
N VAL A 11 -30.06 -8.71 -34.22
CA VAL A 11 -30.36 -10.06 -33.72
C VAL A 11 -29.13 -10.97 -33.91
N VAL A 12 -28.54 -10.97 -35.11
CA VAL A 12 -27.33 -11.76 -35.39
C VAL A 12 -26.18 -11.37 -34.45
N PHE A 13 -25.97 -10.06 -34.28
CA PHE A 13 -24.91 -9.55 -33.38
C PHE A 13 -25.13 -10.04 -31.94
N LEU A 14 -26.38 -9.94 -31.44
CA LEU A 14 -26.70 -10.38 -30.08
C LEU A 14 -26.51 -11.89 -29.91
N VAL A 15 -26.97 -12.69 -30.90
CA VAL A 15 -26.83 -14.16 -30.87
C VAL A 15 -25.35 -14.54 -30.82
N VAL A 16 -24.53 -13.94 -31.69
CA VAL A 16 -23.08 -14.22 -31.74
C VAL A 16 -22.43 -13.82 -30.43
N THR A 17 -22.79 -12.65 -29.90
CA THR A 17 -22.23 -12.16 -28.61
C THR A 17 -22.58 -13.12 -27.47
N PHE A 18 -23.86 -13.52 -27.35
CA PHE A 18 -24.29 -14.45 -26.29
C PHE A 18 -23.64 -15.83 -26.45
N LEU A 19 -23.45 -16.31 -27.65
CA LEU A 19 -22.73 -17.58 -27.90
C LEU A 19 -21.27 -17.47 -27.45
N LEU A 20 -20.60 -16.38 -27.79
CA LEU A 20 -19.19 -16.16 -27.38
C LEU A 20 -19.09 -16.05 -25.86
N VAL A 21 -19.99 -15.29 -25.22
CA VAL A 21 -20.01 -15.17 -23.76
C VAL A 21 -20.30 -16.52 -23.11
N GLY A 22 -21.27 -17.26 -23.63
CA GLY A 22 -21.59 -18.61 -23.14
C GLY A 22 -20.41 -19.57 -23.27
N MET A 23 -19.72 -19.54 -24.41
CA MET A 23 -18.52 -20.32 -24.64
C MET A 23 -17.41 -19.97 -23.66
N LEU A 24 -17.17 -18.66 -23.46
CA LEU A 24 -16.16 -18.16 -22.51
C LEU A 24 -16.48 -18.59 -21.08
N LEU A 25 -17.73 -18.42 -20.65
CA LEU A 25 -18.17 -18.81 -19.30
C LEU A 25 -18.07 -20.33 -19.11
N GLY A 26 -18.45 -21.11 -20.11
CA GLY A 26 -18.34 -22.57 -20.09
C GLY A 26 -16.88 -23.02 -20.02
N ALA A 27 -16.02 -22.43 -20.85
CA ALA A 27 -14.57 -22.67 -20.79
C ALA A 27 -13.98 -22.29 -19.43
N LYS A 28 -14.36 -21.13 -18.91
CA LYS A 28 -13.93 -20.67 -17.58
C LYS A 28 -14.33 -21.67 -16.49
N ALA A 29 -15.60 -22.12 -16.49
CA ALA A 29 -16.12 -23.06 -15.51
C ALA A 29 -15.41 -24.43 -15.56
N LYS A 30 -14.97 -24.85 -16.76
CA LYS A 30 -14.33 -26.15 -16.96
C LYS A 30 -12.81 -26.11 -16.75
N LEU A 31 -12.18 -24.97 -17.08
CA LEU A 31 -10.71 -24.84 -17.08
C LEU A 31 -10.14 -24.25 -15.79
N LEU A 32 -10.94 -23.46 -15.05
CA LEU A 32 -10.47 -22.91 -13.78
C LEU A 32 -10.76 -23.90 -12.65
N PRO A 33 -9.76 -24.23 -11.84
CA PRO A 33 -9.97 -25.03 -10.65
C PRO A 33 -11.04 -24.40 -9.76
N SER A 34 -11.95 -25.18 -9.28
CA SER A 34 -13.00 -24.73 -8.33
C SER A 34 -13.06 -25.72 -7.17
N GLY A 35 -13.08 -25.19 -5.97
CA GLY A 35 -13.16 -25.99 -4.76
C GLY A 35 -12.05 -25.68 -3.77
N PRO A 36 -12.14 -26.31 -2.61
CA PRO A 36 -11.11 -26.13 -1.59
C PRO A 36 -9.82 -26.84 -1.97
N VAL A 37 -8.70 -26.24 -1.60
CA VAL A 37 -7.36 -26.81 -1.72
C VAL A 37 -6.63 -26.62 -0.39
N ASN A 38 -5.65 -27.45 -0.10
CA ASN A 38 -4.87 -27.38 1.12
C ASN A 38 -3.61 -26.56 0.89
N LEU A 39 -3.35 -25.65 1.81
CA LEU A 39 -2.16 -24.80 1.82
C LEU A 39 -1.36 -25.12 3.10
N ILE A 40 -0.22 -25.80 2.93
CA ILE A 40 0.69 -26.11 4.05
C ILE A 40 1.70 -24.97 4.18
N ILE A 41 1.72 -24.30 5.32
CA ILE A 41 2.53 -23.11 5.57
C ILE A 41 3.60 -23.44 6.62
N ASN A 42 4.86 -23.30 6.24
CA ASN A 42 6.04 -23.56 7.09
C ASN A 42 6.06 -24.99 7.67
N GLY A 43 5.38 -25.94 7.01
CA GLY A 43 5.38 -27.35 7.41
C GLY A 43 4.48 -27.69 8.61
N GLU A 44 3.85 -26.70 9.22
CA GLU A 44 3.09 -26.89 10.47
C GLU A 44 1.62 -26.49 10.36
N ASN A 45 1.30 -25.49 9.56
CA ASN A 45 -0.05 -24.96 9.47
C ASN A 45 -0.70 -25.43 8.17
N ASP A 46 -1.70 -26.31 8.28
CA ASP A 46 -2.48 -26.82 7.15
C ASP A 46 -3.82 -26.07 7.15
N VAL A 47 -4.05 -25.29 6.10
CA VAL A 47 -5.23 -24.43 5.98
C VAL A 47 -5.99 -24.76 4.68
N GLU A 48 -7.27 -25.08 4.82
CA GLU A 48 -8.14 -25.27 3.66
C GLU A 48 -8.56 -23.90 3.12
N VAL A 49 -8.30 -23.64 1.86
CA VAL A 49 -8.54 -22.34 1.20
C VAL A 49 -9.28 -22.53 -0.12
N SER A 50 -9.97 -21.51 -0.58
CA SER A 50 -10.62 -21.50 -1.89
C SER A 50 -9.58 -21.27 -3.00
N SER A 51 -9.66 -22.08 -4.06
CA SER A 51 -8.79 -21.89 -5.24
C SER A 51 -9.23 -20.68 -6.07
N GLY A 52 -8.31 -20.19 -6.93
CA GLY A 52 -8.59 -19.16 -7.94
C GLY A 52 -8.03 -17.77 -7.64
N SER A 53 -7.75 -17.45 -6.38
CA SER A 53 -7.19 -16.14 -5.98
C SER A 53 -5.66 -16.15 -6.03
N THR A 54 -5.04 -14.98 -5.84
CA THR A 54 -3.57 -14.92 -5.67
C THR A 54 -3.19 -15.47 -4.30
N LEU A 55 -1.97 -15.98 -4.17
CA LEU A 55 -1.46 -16.45 -2.88
C LEU A 55 -1.45 -15.31 -1.84
N LEU A 56 -1.09 -14.10 -2.26
CA LEU A 56 -1.14 -12.91 -1.39
C LEU A 56 -2.54 -12.71 -0.79
N ASN A 57 -3.57 -12.71 -1.63
CA ASN A 57 -4.95 -12.50 -1.17
C ASN A 57 -5.44 -13.69 -0.33
N THR A 58 -5.08 -14.91 -0.72
CA THR A 58 -5.46 -16.13 0.02
C THR A 58 -4.87 -16.12 1.43
N LEU A 59 -3.58 -15.75 1.55
CA LEU A 59 -2.93 -15.63 2.86
C LEU A 59 -3.59 -14.52 3.68
N GLY A 60 -3.85 -13.36 3.08
CA GLY A 60 -4.51 -12.24 3.75
C GLY A 60 -5.89 -12.60 4.28
N ASN A 61 -6.68 -13.36 3.54
CA ASN A 61 -7.99 -13.85 3.98
C ASN A 61 -7.86 -14.78 5.20
N ASN A 62 -6.71 -15.41 5.37
CA ASN A 62 -6.41 -16.30 6.51
C ASN A 62 -5.56 -15.59 7.58
N LYS A 63 -5.55 -14.25 7.57
CA LYS A 63 -4.89 -13.39 8.57
C LYS A 63 -3.36 -13.52 8.58
N ILE A 64 -2.77 -13.92 7.44
CA ILE A 64 -1.33 -13.99 7.23
C ILE A 64 -0.98 -12.90 6.21
N PHE A 65 -0.41 -11.80 6.67
CA PHE A 65 -0.27 -10.58 5.86
C PHE A 65 1.14 -10.43 5.32
N LEU A 66 1.38 -10.89 4.08
CA LEU A 66 2.64 -10.62 3.40
C LEU A 66 2.75 -9.12 3.07
N PRO A 67 3.93 -8.52 3.21
CA PRO A 67 4.11 -7.12 2.83
C PRO A 67 3.83 -6.92 1.34
N SER A 68 3.14 -5.85 0.99
CA SER A 68 2.77 -5.55 -0.41
C SER A 68 2.57 -4.05 -0.63
N ALA A 69 3.66 -3.30 -0.68
CA ALA A 69 3.62 -1.84 -0.83
C ALA A 69 2.96 -1.39 -2.14
N CYS A 70 3.00 -2.23 -3.19
CA CYS A 70 2.37 -1.91 -4.50
C CYS A 70 0.90 -2.35 -4.58
N GLY A 71 0.36 -2.95 -3.50
CA GLY A 71 -1.01 -3.46 -3.50
C GLY A 71 -1.23 -4.65 -4.45
N GLY A 72 -0.22 -5.49 -4.63
CA GLY A 72 -0.33 -6.69 -5.45
C GLY A 72 0.06 -6.50 -6.91
N GLY A 73 0.59 -5.33 -7.28
CA GLY A 73 0.97 -5.01 -8.67
C GLY A 73 2.26 -5.65 -9.17
N GLY A 74 2.97 -6.40 -8.33
CA GLY A 74 4.20 -7.12 -8.74
C GLY A 74 5.46 -6.26 -8.85
N THR A 75 5.39 -4.99 -8.42
CA THR A 75 6.49 -4.02 -8.65
C THR A 75 7.36 -3.75 -7.43
N CYS A 76 6.85 -3.94 -6.19
CA CYS A 76 7.63 -3.65 -4.98
C CYS A 76 8.48 -4.82 -4.52
N ILE A 77 8.23 -6.02 -5.00
CA ILE A 77 8.97 -7.26 -4.72
C ILE A 77 8.86 -7.71 -3.24
N GLN A 78 8.06 -7.06 -2.42
CA GLN A 78 8.01 -7.31 -0.96
C GLN A 78 7.26 -8.59 -0.58
N CYS A 79 6.31 -9.06 -1.43
CA CYS A 79 5.52 -10.24 -1.12
C CYS A 79 6.25 -11.56 -1.46
N LYS A 80 7.57 -11.57 -1.27
CA LYS A 80 8.41 -12.75 -1.50
C LYS A 80 8.06 -13.87 -0.51
N CYS A 81 7.92 -15.07 -1.03
CA CYS A 81 7.77 -16.30 -0.24
C CYS A 81 8.33 -17.45 -1.07
N LYS A 82 8.62 -18.57 -0.43
CA LYS A 82 8.99 -19.77 -1.19
C LYS A 82 7.75 -20.60 -1.44
N VAL A 83 7.58 -21.06 -2.67
CA VAL A 83 6.54 -22.01 -3.05
C VAL A 83 7.26 -23.30 -3.42
N LEU A 84 7.17 -24.28 -2.53
CA LEU A 84 7.89 -25.54 -2.67
C LEU A 84 7.13 -26.51 -3.57
N GLU A 85 5.78 -26.49 -3.50
CA GLU A 85 4.91 -27.34 -4.31
C GLU A 85 3.64 -26.58 -4.70
N GLY A 86 3.08 -26.89 -5.87
CA GLY A 86 1.78 -26.37 -6.28
C GLY A 86 1.78 -24.96 -6.88
N GLY A 87 2.95 -24.35 -7.05
CA GLY A 87 3.07 -22.97 -7.55
C GLY A 87 3.08 -22.81 -9.07
N GLY A 88 3.18 -23.91 -9.80
CA GLY A 88 3.35 -23.86 -11.25
C GLY A 88 4.66 -23.19 -11.67
N GLU A 89 4.77 -22.88 -12.96
CA GLU A 89 5.96 -22.20 -13.50
C GLU A 89 6.00 -20.73 -13.08
N ILE A 90 7.22 -20.20 -12.99
CA ILE A 90 7.43 -18.77 -12.69
C ILE A 90 6.97 -17.87 -13.85
N UNK A 91 6.08 -16.95 -13.59
CA UNK A 91 5.56 -16.14 -14.47
C UNK A 91 6.53 -15.26 -14.97
N PRO A 92 6.59 -14.80 -16.21
CA PRO A 92 7.52 -13.79 -16.75
C PRO A 92 7.47 -12.44 -16.01
N THR A 93 6.37 -12.12 -15.37
CA THR A 93 6.21 -10.89 -14.59
C THR A 93 7.02 -10.90 -13.28
N GLU A 94 7.36 -12.08 -12.78
CA GLU A 94 8.12 -12.20 -11.53
C GLU A 94 9.57 -12.65 -11.74
N ALA A 95 9.86 -13.37 -12.83
CA ALA A 95 11.20 -13.90 -13.10
C ALA A 95 12.33 -12.86 -13.07
N PRO A 96 12.15 -11.62 -13.61
CA PRO A 96 13.21 -10.62 -13.57
C PRO A 96 13.61 -10.14 -12.17
N HIS A 97 12.80 -10.43 -11.17
CA HIS A 97 13.03 -9.99 -9.79
C HIS A 97 13.84 -11.01 -8.97
N PHE A 98 14.21 -12.15 -9.57
CA PHE A 98 14.88 -13.24 -8.87
C PHE A 98 16.12 -13.72 -9.63
N THR A 99 17.14 -14.08 -8.87
CA THR A 99 18.33 -14.75 -9.43
C THR A 99 17.95 -16.20 -9.80
N ARG A 100 18.77 -16.83 -10.64
CA ARG A 100 18.58 -18.25 -11.02
C ARG A 100 18.59 -19.16 -9.77
N LYS A 101 19.38 -18.81 -8.77
CA LYS A 101 19.46 -19.56 -7.52
C LYS A 101 18.14 -19.45 -6.74
N GLU A 102 17.62 -18.23 -6.59
CA GLU A 102 16.32 -18.01 -5.91
C GLU A 102 15.17 -18.73 -6.61
N ILE A 103 15.15 -18.69 -7.95
CA ILE A 103 14.15 -19.44 -8.73
C ILE A 103 14.23 -20.93 -8.43
N ALA A 104 15.44 -21.49 -8.41
CA ALA A 104 15.67 -22.91 -8.09
C ALA A 104 15.28 -23.27 -6.66
N GLU A 105 15.37 -22.32 -5.73
CA GLU A 105 14.97 -22.46 -4.33
C GLU A 105 13.45 -22.27 -4.12
N GLY A 106 12.69 -21.97 -5.17
CA GLY A 106 11.26 -21.81 -5.12
C GLY A 106 10.75 -20.41 -4.74
N TRP A 107 11.61 -19.39 -4.78
CA TRP A 107 11.18 -18.02 -4.46
C TRP A 107 10.19 -17.50 -5.51
N ARG A 108 9.10 -16.92 -5.05
CA ARG A 108 8.02 -16.39 -5.88
C ARG A 108 7.48 -15.09 -5.28
N LEU A 109 6.73 -14.34 -6.09
CA LEU A 109 5.96 -13.19 -5.59
C LEU A 109 4.53 -13.65 -5.30
N GLY A 110 4.12 -13.62 -4.03
CA GLY A 110 2.78 -14.09 -3.62
C GLY A 110 1.64 -13.41 -4.38
N CYS A 111 1.83 -12.18 -4.84
CA CYS A 111 0.81 -11.47 -5.62
C CYS A 111 0.69 -11.97 -7.06
N GLN A 112 1.68 -12.70 -7.58
CA GLN A 112 1.67 -13.22 -8.96
C GLN A 112 1.28 -14.70 -9.01
N VAL A 113 1.52 -15.44 -7.93
CA VAL A 113 1.18 -16.87 -7.85
C VAL A 113 -0.33 -17.02 -7.62
N LYS A 114 -0.97 -17.87 -8.43
CA LYS A 114 -2.39 -18.24 -8.27
C LYS A 114 -2.50 -19.56 -7.51
N VAL A 115 -3.38 -19.60 -6.53
CA VAL A 115 -3.70 -20.82 -5.79
C VAL A 115 -4.66 -21.64 -6.65
N LYS A 116 -4.17 -22.72 -7.24
CA LYS A 116 -4.93 -23.57 -8.18
C LYS A 116 -5.09 -25.02 -7.70
N GLU A 117 -4.20 -25.46 -6.85
CA GLU A 117 -4.10 -26.83 -6.34
C GLU A 117 -3.49 -26.79 -4.94
N ASN A 118 -3.33 -27.94 -4.32
CA ASN A 118 -2.65 -28.02 -3.03
C ASN A 118 -1.24 -27.44 -3.14
N MET A 119 -0.83 -26.67 -2.13
CA MET A 119 0.45 -25.97 -2.15
C MET A 119 1.21 -26.17 -0.86
N VAL A 120 2.54 -26.22 -0.96
CA VAL A 120 3.44 -26.16 0.19
C VAL A 120 4.27 -24.89 0.06
N ILE A 121 4.18 -24.01 1.07
CA ILE A 121 4.86 -22.71 1.04
C ILE A 121 5.65 -22.47 2.32
N GLN A 122 6.66 -21.58 2.21
CA GLN A 122 7.35 -21.02 3.35
C GLN A 122 7.25 -19.50 3.29
N VAL A 123 6.81 -18.91 4.39
CA VAL A 123 6.76 -17.46 4.57
C VAL A 123 7.70 -17.06 5.70
N PRO A 124 8.26 -15.83 5.68
CA PRO A 124 9.07 -15.35 6.81
C PRO A 124 8.28 -15.39 8.12
N GLU A 125 8.92 -15.76 9.20
CA GLU A 125 8.23 -15.91 10.49
C GLU A 125 7.66 -14.58 11.01
N GLU A 126 8.30 -13.48 10.68
CA GLU A 126 7.86 -12.13 11.03
C GLU A 126 6.42 -11.84 10.55
N VAL A 127 6.01 -12.51 9.50
CA VAL A 127 4.66 -12.35 8.92
C VAL A 127 3.56 -12.73 9.92
N PHE A 128 3.83 -13.68 10.83
CA PHE A 128 2.86 -14.11 11.84
C PHE A 128 2.66 -13.08 12.96
N GLY A 129 3.58 -12.11 13.09
CA GLY A 129 3.44 -11.00 14.03
C GLY A 129 2.63 -9.82 13.49
N ILE A 130 2.30 -9.83 12.21
CA ILE A 130 1.58 -8.72 11.58
C ILE A 130 0.09 -8.79 11.93
N LYS A 131 -0.46 -7.65 12.32
CA LYS A 131 -1.87 -7.51 12.68
C LYS A 131 -2.54 -6.47 11.79
N LYS A 132 -3.86 -6.50 11.76
CA LYS A 132 -4.69 -5.52 11.07
C LYS A 132 -5.61 -4.86 12.10
N TRP A 133 -5.67 -3.53 12.08
CA TRP A 133 -6.46 -2.75 13.04
C TRP A 133 -7.35 -1.76 12.32
N GLU A 134 -8.48 -1.46 12.94
CA GLU A 134 -9.22 -0.24 12.67
C GLU A 134 -8.65 0.84 13.59
N ALA A 135 -7.93 1.80 13.01
CA ALA A 135 -7.30 2.89 13.73
C ALA A 135 -8.18 4.14 13.67
N THR A 136 -8.08 4.99 14.68
CA THR A 136 -8.81 6.27 14.74
C THR A 136 -7.86 7.41 14.42
N VAL A 137 -8.23 8.28 13.50
CA VAL A 137 -7.44 9.48 13.18
C VAL A 137 -7.47 10.43 14.37
N VAL A 138 -6.30 10.76 14.89
CA VAL A 138 -6.13 11.71 16.02
C VAL A 138 -6.00 13.13 15.49
N ARG A 139 -5.13 13.33 14.49
CA ARG A 139 -4.92 14.63 13.85
C ARG A 139 -4.38 14.45 12.42
N ASN A 140 -4.57 15.46 11.62
CA ASN A 140 -4.17 15.44 10.20
C ASN A 140 -3.89 16.86 9.71
N TRP A 141 -2.78 17.44 10.19
CA TRP A 141 -2.42 18.84 9.94
C TRP A 141 -1.36 18.97 8.86
N ASN A 142 -1.42 20.05 8.08
CA ASN A 142 -0.32 20.38 7.17
C ASN A 142 0.90 20.88 7.98
N VAL A 143 2.04 20.27 7.72
CA VAL A 143 3.35 20.68 8.24
C VAL A 143 4.21 21.33 7.16
N ALA A 144 3.75 21.26 5.92
CA ALA A 144 4.29 21.97 4.75
C ALA A 144 3.15 22.08 3.73
N SER A 145 3.36 22.89 2.69
CA SER A 145 2.32 23.15 1.67
C SER A 145 1.67 21.89 1.12
N PHE A 146 2.47 20.82 0.94
CA PHE A 146 2.02 19.57 0.31
C PHE A 146 2.29 18.34 1.17
N ILE A 147 2.57 18.52 2.48
CA ILE A 147 2.86 17.42 3.40
C ILE A 147 2.00 17.56 4.66
N LYS A 148 1.34 16.47 5.01
CA LYS A 148 0.59 16.37 6.27
C LYS A 148 1.33 15.48 7.28
N GLU A 149 1.23 15.85 8.53
CA GLU A 149 1.43 14.98 9.68
C GLU A 149 0.09 14.30 9.92
N PHE A 150 0.05 13.01 9.65
CA PHE A 150 -1.15 12.18 9.82
C PHE A 150 -0.91 11.24 10.99
N VAL A 151 -1.71 11.36 12.03
CA VAL A 151 -1.55 10.55 13.24
C VAL A 151 -2.81 9.75 13.48
N VAL A 152 -2.64 8.45 13.66
CA VAL A 152 -3.72 7.52 14.01
C VAL A 152 -3.41 6.82 15.32
N GLU A 153 -4.44 6.51 16.09
CA GLU A 153 -4.33 5.71 17.30
C GLU A 153 -4.89 4.31 17.06
N ILE A 154 -4.13 3.29 17.44
CA ILE A 154 -4.55 1.87 17.35
C ILE A 154 -5.02 1.38 18.73
N PRO A 155 -5.92 0.37 18.77
CA PRO A 155 -6.45 -0.15 20.05
C PRO A 155 -5.39 -0.74 20.97
N ASP A 156 -4.41 -1.44 20.39
CA ASP A 156 -3.34 -2.12 21.13
C ASP A 156 -1.98 -1.61 20.66
N ALA A 157 -0.98 -1.62 21.53
CA ALA A 157 0.38 -1.22 21.16
C ALA A 157 0.95 -2.17 20.08
N MET A 158 1.66 -1.58 19.13
CA MET A 158 2.37 -2.31 18.08
C MET A 158 3.84 -2.46 18.50
N ASP A 159 4.35 -3.67 18.46
CA ASP A 159 5.78 -3.93 18.71
C ASP A 159 6.53 -3.81 17.39
N TYR A 160 7.35 -2.79 17.28
CA TYR A 160 8.07 -2.51 16.02
C TYR A 160 9.42 -1.87 16.26
N UNK A 161 10.26 -1.86 15.38
CA UNK A 161 11.48 -1.26 15.32
C UNK A 161 11.38 0.00 14.63
N ALA A 162 12.20 0.97 15.15
CA ALA A 162 12.25 2.30 14.53
C ALA A 162 12.69 2.20 13.07
N GLY A 163 11.99 2.89 12.20
CA GLY A 163 12.18 2.82 10.73
C GLY A 163 11.21 1.89 10.04
N GLY A 164 10.36 1.19 10.80
CA GLY A 164 9.31 0.35 10.26
C GLY A 164 8.22 1.15 9.53
N TYR A 165 7.35 0.43 8.82
CA TYR A 165 6.23 1.03 8.08
C TYR A 165 4.93 0.26 8.36
N ILE A 166 3.82 0.89 8.05
CA ILE A 166 2.48 0.29 8.04
C ILE A 166 1.93 0.32 6.63
N GLN A 167 0.92 -0.51 6.37
CA GLN A 167 0.11 -0.39 5.17
C GLN A 167 -1.24 0.20 5.55
N ILE A 168 -1.76 1.08 4.73
CA ILE A 168 -3.11 1.65 4.88
C ILE A 168 -3.97 1.08 3.75
N GLU A 169 -5.15 0.60 4.12
CA GLU A 169 -6.17 0.18 3.16
C GLU A 169 -6.98 1.40 2.72
N ILE A 170 -7.08 1.60 1.42
CA ILE A 170 -7.88 2.66 0.81
C ILE A 170 -9.08 1.98 0.16
N PRO A 171 -10.29 2.14 0.71
CA PRO A 171 -11.48 1.52 0.11
C PRO A 171 -11.84 2.19 -1.21
N LYS A 172 -12.78 1.61 -1.94
CA LYS A 172 -13.38 2.28 -3.09
C LYS A 172 -13.94 3.63 -2.64
N CYS A 173 -13.50 4.72 -3.27
CA CYS A 173 -13.87 6.08 -2.87
C CYS A 173 -13.55 7.10 -3.97
N GLU A 174 -14.11 8.29 -3.80
CA GLU A 174 -13.77 9.48 -4.58
C GLU A 174 -13.41 10.60 -3.61
N VAL A 175 -12.36 11.35 -3.90
CA VAL A 175 -11.91 12.49 -3.08
C VAL A 175 -11.81 13.71 -3.98
N LYS A 176 -12.59 14.73 -3.67
CA LYS A 176 -12.50 16.05 -4.33
C LYS A 176 -11.54 16.91 -3.55
N TYR A 177 -10.57 17.49 -4.23
CA TYR A 177 -9.57 18.34 -3.58
C TYR A 177 -10.19 19.62 -3.02
N SER A 178 -11.32 20.07 -3.58
CA SER A 178 -12.10 21.18 -3.03
C SER A 178 -12.54 20.97 -1.58
N ASP A 179 -12.65 19.72 -1.14
CA ASP A 179 -13.15 19.35 0.19
C ASP A 179 -12.02 19.10 1.20
N LEU A 180 -10.76 19.18 0.74
CA LEU A 180 -9.59 18.95 1.58
C LEU A 180 -9.35 20.13 2.53
N ASP A 181 -8.92 19.79 3.73
CA ASP A 181 -8.51 20.78 4.73
C ASP A 181 -6.99 20.94 4.67
N UNK A 182 -6.36 21.84 4.36
CA UNK A 182 -5.21 22.20 4.25
C UNK A 182 -4.77 22.93 5.23
N SER A 183 -5.33 22.95 6.66
CA SER A 183 -4.95 23.78 7.83
C SER A 183 -3.57 23.43 8.33
N ALA A 184 -2.84 24.46 8.67
CA ALA A 184 -1.49 24.34 9.24
C ALA A 184 -1.54 23.77 10.67
N HIS A 185 -0.50 23.04 11.06
CA HIS A 185 -0.37 22.49 12.41
C HIS A 185 -0.44 23.64 13.43
N PRO A 186 -1.40 23.61 14.35
CA PRO A 186 -1.64 24.76 15.23
C PRO A 186 -0.48 25.11 16.15
N ASP A 187 0.29 24.13 16.61
CA ASP A 187 1.43 24.38 17.52
C ASP A 187 2.66 24.89 16.76
N GLU A 188 2.80 24.53 15.48
CA GLU A 188 3.92 24.99 14.64
C GLU A 188 3.65 26.36 14.01
N HIS A 189 2.37 26.64 13.73
CA HIS A 189 1.94 27.87 13.07
C HIS A 189 0.75 28.49 13.81
N PRO A 190 0.97 28.91 15.08
CA PRO A 190 -0.13 29.46 15.88
C PRO A 190 -0.72 30.73 15.26
N GLY A 191 -2.02 30.73 15.05
CA GLY A 191 -2.74 31.85 14.45
C GLY A 191 -2.66 31.93 12.92
N GLU A 192 -2.02 30.96 12.26
CA GLU A 192 -1.87 30.95 10.79
C GLU A 192 -2.48 29.68 10.16
N PRO A 193 -3.77 29.39 10.38
CA PRO A 193 -4.35 28.15 9.88
C PRO A 193 -4.30 28.02 8.34
N ASP A 194 -4.37 29.13 7.63
CA ASP A 194 -4.37 29.15 6.15
C ASP A 194 -2.97 29.31 5.54
N LYS A 195 -1.91 29.15 6.34
CA LYS A 195 -0.52 29.39 5.92
C LYS A 195 -0.15 28.72 4.58
N PHE A 196 -0.63 27.51 4.35
CA PHE A 196 -0.25 26.73 3.17
C PHE A 196 -1.26 26.82 2.02
N LYS A 197 -2.38 27.50 2.21
CA LYS A 197 -3.46 27.60 1.22
C LYS A 197 -3.02 28.34 -0.06
N LEU A 198 -2.15 29.35 0.09
CA LEU A 198 -1.67 30.16 -1.05
C LEU A 198 -1.02 29.30 -2.15
N GLU A 199 -0.26 28.28 -1.77
CA GLU A 199 0.36 27.38 -2.75
C GLU A 199 -0.69 26.52 -3.46
N TRP A 200 -1.71 26.10 -2.75
CA TRP A 200 -2.84 25.34 -3.32
C TRP A 200 -3.63 26.18 -4.32
N ASP A 201 -3.86 27.46 -3.99
CA ASP A 201 -4.48 28.44 -4.89
C ASP A 201 -3.60 28.67 -6.12
N LYS A 202 -2.31 28.94 -5.89
CA LYS A 202 -1.31 29.23 -6.92
C LYS A 202 -1.21 28.11 -7.97
N PHE A 203 -1.20 26.87 -7.50
CA PHE A 203 -1.05 25.70 -8.37
C PHE A 203 -2.38 25.08 -8.76
N ASN A 204 -3.52 25.72 -8.41
CA ASN A 204 -4.87 25.29 -8.77
C ASN A 204 -5.12 23.78 -8.47
N UNK A 205 -4.98 23.34 -7.35
CA UNK A 205 -5.11 22.09 -6.89
C UNK A 205 -6.46 21.69 -6.69
N TRP A 206 -7.35 22.74 -6.37
CA TRP A 206 -8.76 22.52 -5.93
C TRP A 206 -9.66 21.76 -6.92
N PRO A 207 -9.54 21.96 -8.25
CA PRO A 207 -10.41 21.22 -9.19
C PRO A 207 -10.08 19.73 -9.34
N LEU A 208 -8.97 19.27 -8.80
CA LEU A 208 -8.56 17.88 -8.94
C LEU A 208 -9.54 16.94 -8.21
N VAL A 209 -9.75 15.77 -8.79
CA VAL A 209 -10.59 14.72 -8.21
C VAL A 209 -9.86 13.38 -8.32
N MET A 210 -9.65 12.72 -7.20
CA MET A 210 -9.07 11.38 -7.16
C MET A 210 -10.20 10.35 -7.15
N LYS A 211 -10.07 9.32 -7.96
CA LYS A 211 -11.02 8.20 -8.02
C LYS A 211 -10.31 6.89 -7.72
N ASN A 212 -10.86 6.13 -6.79
CA ASN A 212 -10.38 4.79 -6.46
C ASN A 212 -11.52 3.78 -6.71
N PRO A 213 -11.47 3.01 -7.81
CA PRO A 213 -12.57 2.11 -8.16
C PRO A 213 -12.63 0.82 -7.33
N GLU A 214 -11.53 0.45 -6.66
CA GLU A 214 -11.45 -0.79 -5.87
C GLU A 214 -10.55 -0.61 -4.65
N SER A 215 -10.68 -1.47 -3.66
CA SER A 215 -9.84 -1.39 -2.46
C SER A 215 -8.38 -1.67 -2.81
N VAL A 216 -7.47 -0.81 -2.35
CA VAL A 216 -6.02 -0.97 -2.52
C VAL A 216 -5.30 -0.71 -1.19
N GLU A 217 -4.08 -1.23 -1.04
CA GLU A 217 -3.23 -0.96 0.13
C GLU A 217 -1.96 -0.25 -0.31
N ARG A 218 -1.46 0.66 0.54
CA ARG A 218 -0.18 1.36 0.28
C ARG A 218 0.62 1.49 1.56
N ALA A 219 1.93 1.35 1.42
CA ALA A 219 2.90 1.42 2.52
C ALA A 219 3.29 2.86 2.84
N TYR A 220 3.40 3.15 4.13
CA TYR A 220 3.89 4.44 4.65
C TYR A 220 4.82 4.18 5.83
N SER A 221 6.05 4.71 5.73
CA SER A 221 7.00 4.66 6.85
C SER A 221 6.45 5.42 8.05
N MET A 222 6.62 4.85 9.24
CA MET A 222 6.22 5.51 10.49
C MET A 222 7.25 6.58 10.86
N ALA A 223 6.76 7.78 11.15
CA ALA A 223 7.56 8.86 11.73
C ALA A 223 7.61 8.74 13.25
N SER A 224 6.62 8.09 13.85
CA SER A 224 6.64 7.73 15.26
C SER A 224 7.73 6.69 15.55
N TYR A 225 8.23 6.70 16.78
CA TYR A 225 9.17 5.68 17.27
C TYR A 225 8.47 4.86 18.35
N PRO A 226 8.99 3.66 18.70
CA PRO A 226 8.24 2.74 19.57
C PRO A 226 7.74 3.32 20.89
N ALA A 227 8.50 4.21 21.51
CA ALA A 227 8.13 4.79 22.82
C ALA A 227 6.94 5.77 22.74
N GLU A 228 6.46 6.14 21.54
CA GLU A 228 5.23 6.94 21.37
C GLU A 228 3.96 6.08 21.52
N GLY A 229 4.14 4.77 21.68
CA GLY A 229 3.07 3.87 22.09
C GLY A 229 2.07 3.54 20.99
N ARG A 230 0.79 3.90 21.21
CA ARG A 230 -0.29 3.50 20.30
C ARG A 230 -0.52 4.45 19.14
N GLU A 231 0.23 5.56 19.12
CA GLU A 231 0.14 6.52 18.03
C GLU A 231 1.14 6.24 16.92
N UNK A 232 0.79 6.01 15.65
CA UNK A 232 1.51 5.86 14.53
C UNK A 232 1.40 7.06 13.76
N MET A 233 2.45 7.78 13.69
CA MET A 233 2.56 9.03 12.94
C MET A 233 3.13 8.79 11.55
N LEU A 234 2.54 9.38 10.53
CA LEU A 234 3.05 9.35 9.14
C LEU A 234 3.28 10.77 8.64
N ASN A 235 4.27 10.95 7.78
CA ASN A 235 4.44 12.18 6.98
C ASN A 235 4.02 11.86 5.55
N VAL A 236 2.93 12.45 5.10
CA VAL A 236 2.33 12.10 3.81
C VAL A 236 2.37 13.29 2.86
N ARG A 237 3.08 13.14 1.75
CA ARG A 237 3.09 14.13 0.68
C ARG A 237 1.96 13.83 -0.31
N ILE A 238 1.17 14.85 -0.65
CA ILE A 238 0.13 14.72 -1.67
C ILE A 238 0.77 14.44 -3.03
N ALA A 239 0.28 13.44 -3.73
CA ALA A 239 0.75 13.08 -5.08
C ALA A 239 -0.23 13.62 -6.11
N THR A 240 0.12 14.74 -6.71
CA THR A 240 -0.67 15.37 -7.77
C THR A 240 -0.37 14.72 -9.14
N PRO A 241 -1.24 14.90 -10.14
CA PRO A 241 -0.87 14.59 -11.52
C PRO A 241 0.39 15.34 -11.93
N PRO A 242 1.13 14.90 -12.96
CA PRO A 242 2.22 15.70 -13.50
C PRO A 242 1.70 17.00 -14.10
N TRP A 243 2.54 18.03 -14.08
CA TRP A 243 2.22 19.33 -14.68
C TRP A 243 2.55 19.34 -16.18
N ASP A 244 1.57 19.66 -17.01
CA ASP A 244 1.77 19.82 -18.46
C ASP A 244 2.18 21.27 -18.75
N ARG A 245 3.47 21.46 -19.03
CA ARG A 245 4.04 22.79 -19.29
C ARG A 245 3.46 23.44 -20.56
N ASN A 246 3.03 22.63 -21.53
CA ASN A 246 2.48 23.14 -22.78
C ASN A 246 1.08 23.71 -22.61
N LYS A 247 0.27 23.06 -21.75
CA LYS A 247 -1.09 23.48 -21.45
C LYS A 247 -1.17 24.45 -20.27
N ASN A 248 -0.08 24.54 -19.52
CA ASN A 248 -0.01 25.27 -18.24
C ASN A 248 -1.12 24.80 -17.29
N ASP A 249 -1.29 23.48 -17.17
CA ASP A 249 -2.33 22.84 -16.35
C ASP A 249 -1.90 21.42 -15.98
N TRP A 250 -2.65 20.80 -15.10
CA TRP A 250 -2.43 19.41 -14.69
C TRP A 250 -2.74 18.45 -15.85
N MET A 251 -1.95 17.39 -15.99
CA MET A 251 -2.26 16.31 -16.93
C MET A 251 -3.53 15.59 -16.48
N ASP A 252 -4.29 15.07 -17.46
CA ASP A 252 -5.51 14.31 -17.20
C ASP A 252 -5.17 12.87 -16.77
N VAL A 253 -4.61 12.76 -15.56
CA VAL A 253 -4.31 11.49 -14.89
C VAL A 253 -4.83 11.57 -13.47
N ASN A 254 -5.23 10.41 -12.93
CA ASN A 254 -5.76 10.31 -11.59
C ASN A 254 -4.69 10.72 -10.56
N PRO A 255 -5.00 11.61 -9.61
CA PRO A 255 -4.08 11.90 -8.50
C PRO A 255 -3.77 10.65 -7.67
N GLY A 256 -2.73 10.74 -6.86
CA GLY A 256 -2.31 9.64 -5.99
C GLY A 256 -3.41 9.17 -5.05
N ILE A 257 -3.81 7.92 -5.18
CA ILE A 257 -4.97 7.35 -4.48
C ILE A 257 -4.81 7.46 -2.95
N ALA A 258 -3.71 6.92 -2.42
CA ALA A 258 -3.54 6.84 -0.97
C ALA A 258 -3.31 8.22 -0.34
N SER A 259 -2.49 9.05 -0.97
CA SER A 259 -2.22 10.40 -0.43
C SER A 259 -3.48 11.27 -0.43
N SER A 260 -4.30 11.19 -1.48
CA SER A 260 -5.57 11.93 -1.53
C SER A 260 -6.54 11.44 -0.46
N TYR A 261 -6.64 10.12 -0.28
CA TYR A 261 -7.47 9.52 0.76
C TYR A 261 -7.04 9.99 2.15
N ILE A 262 -5.73 9.93 2.44
CA ILE A 262 -5.20 10.38 3.73
C ILE A 262 -5.48 11.86 3.94
N PHE A 263 -5.26 12.69 2.91
CA PHE A 263 -5.53 14.13 2.98
C PHE A 263 -6.99 14.46 3.29
N SER A 264 -7.93 13.58 2.90
CA SER A 264 -9.35 13.78 3.14
C SER A 264 -9.80 13.43 4.56
N LYS A 265 -8.94 12.76 5.34
CA LYS A 265 -9.30 12.28 6.69
C LYS A 265 -9.26 13.40 7.72
N LYS A 266 -10.17 13.32 8.69
CA LYS A 266 -10.31 14.28 9.80
C LYS A 266 -10.22 13.52 11.13
N ALA A 267 -9.92 14.24 12.20
CA ALA A 267 -9.91 13.66 13.54
C ALA A 267 -11.23 12.94 13.82
N GLY A 268 -11.16 11.74 14.34
CA GLY A 268 -12.31 10.86 14.61
C GLY A 268 -12.63 9.87 13.49
N ASP A 269 -12.14 10.08 12.27
CA ASP A 269 -12.34 9.13 11.17
C ASP A 269 -11.65 7.80 11.47
N LYS A 270 -12.17 6.74 10.85
CA LYS A 270 -11.58 5.40 10.94
C LYS A 270 -10.80 5.08 9.67
N VAL A 271 -9.65 4.43 9.84
CA VAL A 271 -8.84 3.90 8.74
C VAL A 271 -8.37 2.49 9.11
N THR A 272 -8.26 1.63 8.12
CA THR A 272 -7.73 0.27 8.32
C THR A 272 -6.23 0.28 8.04
N ILE A 273 -5.44 -0.17 9.00
CA ILE A 273 -3.99 -0.29 8.85
C ILE A 273 -3.54 -1.71 9.20
N SER A 274 -2.40 -2.10 8.66
CA SER A 274 -1.73 -3.35 9.03
C SER A 274 -0.24 -3.11 9.25
N GLY A 275 0.37 -3.96 10.07
CA GLY A 275 1.79 -3.85 10.38
C GLY A 275 2.18 -4.67 11.61
N PRO A 276 3.42 -4.51 12.07
CA PRO A 276 4.48 -3.69 11.47
C PRO A 276 5.19 -4.41 10.32
N TYR A 277 5.75 -3.64 9.40
CA TYR A 277 6.62 -4.12 8.33
C TYR A 277 7.92 -3.31 8.36
N GLY A 278 8.96 -3.78 7.69
CA GLY A 278 10.13 -2.94 7.51
C GLY A 278 11.41 -3.68 7.23
N GLU A 279 12.36 -2.93 6.67
CA GLU A 279 13.74 -3.39 6.43
C GLU A 279 14.74 -2.26 6.71
N PHE A 280 14.27 -1.02 6.83
CA PHE A 280 15.11 0.16 7.04
C PHE A 280 15.23 0.42 8.54
N PHE A 281 16.05 -0.40 9.22
CA PHE A 281 16.21 -0.31 10.67
C PHE A 281 17.58 0.28 11.05
N ILE A 282 17.69 0.74 12.29
CA ILE A 282 18.96 1.24 12.85
C ILE A 282 19.99 0.12 12.83
N ASN A 283 21.16 0.41 12.26
CA ASN A 283 22.29 -0.51 12.32
C ASN A 283 22.98 -0.35 13.68
N HIS A 284 22.86 -1.36 14.51
CA HIS A 284 23.45 -1.36 15.85
C HIS A 284 24.97 -1.63 15.78
N SER A 285 25.73 -0.55 15.76
CA SER A 285 27.22 -0.56 15.71
C SER A 285 27.74 0.69 16.43
N GLU A 286 29.05 0.80 16.53
CA GLU A 286 29.72 1.98 17.12
C GLU A 286 30.10 3.01 16.03
N SER A 287 29.87 2.72 14.76
CA SER A 287 30.22 3.62 13.65
C SER A 287 29.41 4.90 13.68
N GLU A 288 29.99 6.02 13.20
CA GLU A 288 29.22 7.24 13.01
C GLU A 288 28.10 7.04 11.97
N MET A 289 27.06 7.81 12.08
CA MET A 289 25.88 7.71 11.24
C MET A 289 25.70 8.98 10.43
N LEU A 290 25.39 8.82 9.14
CA LEU A 290 25.03 9.94 8.25
C LEU A 290 23.64 9.69 7.69
N TYR A 291 22.73 10.62 7.99
CA TYR A 291 21.38 10.61 7.44
C TYR A 291 21.26 11.71 6.37
N VAL A 292 20.70 11.35 5.23
CA VAL A 292 20.39 12.30 4.15
C VAL A 292 18.94 12.11 3.76
N GLY A 293 18.13 13.13 3.88
CA GLY A 293 16.69 13.04 3.62
C GLY A 293 16.09 14.30 3.04
N GLY A 294 14.84 14.18 2.61
CA GLY A 294 14.07 15.31 2.10
C GLY A 294 12.58 15.03 2.09
N GLY A 295 11.79 16.08 2.29
CA GLY A 295 10.34 16.01 2.24
C GLY A 295 9.77 14.96 3.20
N ALA A 296 8.79 14.19 2.72
CA ALA A 296 8.14 13.12 3.52
C ALA A 296 9.10 11.98 3.89
N GLY A 297 10.29 11.90 3.25
CA GLY A 297 11.35 10.96 3.63
C GLY A 297 11.89 11.19 5.05
N MET A 298 11.49 12.29 5.68
CA MET A 298 11.77 12.54 7.11
C MET A 298 11.15 11.46 8.02
N ALA A 299 10.07 10.81 7.61
CA ALA A 299 9.32 9.88 8.47
C ALA A 299 10.23 8.82 9.13
N PRO A 300 10.89 7.91 8.39
CA PRO A 300 11.72 6.89 9.06
C PRO A 300 12.93 7.51 9.77
N MET A 301 13.43 8.67 9.31
CA MET A 301 14.56 9.34 9.95
C MET A 301 14.18 9.92 11.30
N ARG A 302 12.99 10.52 11.43
CA ARG A 302 12.47 10.99 12.72
C ARG A 302 12.39 9.82 13.71
N SER A 303 11.83 8.71 13.24
CA SER A 303 11.71 7.50 14.06
C SER A 303 13.10 7.04 14.58
N HIS A 304 14.09 6.94 13.68
CA HIS A 304 15.47 6.57 14.04
C HIS A 304 16.10 7.56 15.04
N LEU A 305 16.00 8.87 14.73
CA LEU A 305 16.65 9.91 15.55
C LEU A 305 16.08 9.95 16.98
N TYR A 306 14.74 9.83 17.07
CA TYR A 306 14.07 9.79 18.38
C TYR A 306 14.47 8.53 19.16
N GLU A 307 14.50 7.38 18.50
CA GLU A 307 14.93 6.13 19.14
C GLU A 307 16.39 6.23 19.60
N LEU A 308 17.30 6.71 18.73
CA LEU A 308 18.72 6.86 19.03
C LEU A 308 18.96 7.79 20.23
N PHE A 309 18.30 8.93 20.24
CA PHE A 309 18.61 9.97 21.26
C PHE A 309 17.76 9.88 22.51
N ARG A 310 16.49 9.43 22.40
CA ARG A 310 15.57 9.41 23.55
C ARG A 310 15.56 8.05 24.26
N THR A 311 15.58 6.94 23.50
CA THR A 311 15.53 5.60 24.07
C THR A 311 16.94 5.06 24.32
N LEU A 312 17.74 4.98 23.25
CA LEU A 312 19.07 4.34 23.30
C LEU A 312 20.14 5.28 23.91
N LYS A 313 19.88 6.59 23.92
CA LYS A 313 20.81 7.63 24.44
C LYS A 313 22.21 7.45 23.84
N THR A 314 22.27 7.27 22.52
CA THR A 314 23.51 6.93 21.81
C THR A 314 24.60 7.98 21.99
N GLY A 315 25.85 7.52 22.16
CA GLY A 315 27.04 8.36 22.12
C GLY A 315 27.66 8.48 20.73
N ARG A 316 27.07 7.81 19.73
CA ARG A 316 27.58 7.84 18.36
C ARG A 316 27.46 9.23 17.76
N LYS A 317 28.40 9.60 16.91
CA LYS A 317 28.29 10.84 16.11
C LYS A 317 27.23 10.63 15.04
N VAL A 318 26.23 11.52 15.04
CA VAL A 318 25.14 11.48 14.05
C VAL A 318 25.13 12.79 13.28
N THR A 319 25.22 12.72 11.97
CA THR A 319 25.12 13.87 11.04
C THR A 319 23.84 13.75 10.23
N PHE A 320 23.08 14.83 10.11
CA PHE A 320 21.78 14.84 9.43
C PHE A 320 21.74 15.98 8.41
N TRP A 321 21.53 15.61 7.16
CA TRP A 321 21.34 16.54 6.05
C TRP A 321 19.90 16.43 5.55
N TYR A 322 19.23 17.57 5.46
CA TYR A 322 17.82 17.60 5.03
C TYR A 322 17.62 18.72 4.01
N GLY A 323 16.96 18.39 2.84
CA GLY A 323 16.68 19.33 1.77
C GLY A 323 15.24 19.31 1.27
#